data_2752b52aee8b073337a5b58c8ff67f21
#
_entry.id   2752b52aee8b073337a5b58c8ff67f21
#
_cell.length_a   1.000
_cell.length_b   1.000
_cell.length_c   1.000
_cell.angle_alpha   90.00
_cell.angle_beta   90.00
_cell.angle_gamma   90.00
#
_symmetry.space_group_name_H-M   'P 1'
#
loop_
_entity.id
_entity.type
_entity.pdbx_description
1 polymer ?
#
loop_
_entity_poly.entity_id
_entity_poly.type
_entity_poly.pdbx_seq_one_letter_code
_entity_poly.pdbx_strand_id
1 'polypeptide(L)'
;MGETKYIFVTGGVASSLGKGIIASSIGKLLQARGYKVTIQKFDPYINIDPGTLNPYEHGECYVTVDGHEADLDLGHYERFLGIQTTKANNITTGRIYKSVIDKERRGDYLGKTIQVIPHITDEIKRNVKLLGNKYKFDFVITEIGGTVGDIESLPYLESIRQLKWELGRDALCVHLTYVPYLTAAGELKTKPTQHSVKELQSAGIQPDILVLRTEHELGTNLRKKVALFCNCLLYTSDAADDR
;
A
#
# COMPACT_ATOMS: atom_id res chain seq x y z
N MET A 1 -11.99 17.95 -15.57
CA MET A 1 -11.74 17.05 -14.42
C MET A 1 -10.43 16.37 -14.71
N GLY A 2 -9.46 16.41 -13.80
CA GLY A 2 -8.19 15.72 -13.95
C GLY A 2 -8.38 14.19 -13.88
N GLU A 3 -7.39 13.44 -14.36
CA GLU A 3 -7.36 11.99 -14.19
C GLU A 3 -7.11 11.63 -12.71
N THR A 4 -7.67 10.50 -12.24
CA THR A 4 -7.46 10.00 -10.87
C THR A 4 -5.99 9.70 -10.62
N LYS A 5 -5.46 10.16 -9.50
CA LYS A 5 -4.09 9.88 -9.06
C LYS A 5 -4.07 8.74 -8.05
N TYR A 6 -3.03 7.93 -8.10
CA TYR A 6 -2.89 6.72 -7.30
C TYR A 6 -1.68 6.82 -6.38
N ILE A 7 -1.87 6.51 -5.10
CA ILE A 7 -0.80 6.49 -4.09
C ILE A 7 -0.74 5.08 -3.51
N PHE A 8 0.37 4.40 -3.73
CA PHE A 8 0.61 3.07 -3.18
C PHE A 8 1.41 3.19 -1.88
N VAL A 9 0.89 2.63 -0.80
CA VAL A 9 1.57 2.61 0.49
C VAL A 9 2.06 1.19 0.76
N THR A 10 3.37 1.01 0.76
CA THR A 10 4.05 -0.24 1.04
C THR A 10 4.82 -0.14 2.35
N GLY A 11 5.17 -1.26 2.97
CA GLY A 11 5.98 -1.26 4.18
C GLY A 11 6.98 -2.40 4.19
N GLY A 12 8.07 -2.21 4.88
CA GLY A 12 9.11 -3.20 5.05
C GLY A 12 9.66 -3.23 6.47
N VAL A 13 10.62 -4.11 6.71
CA VAL A 13 11.28 -4.39 7.99
C VAL A 13 10.41 -5.25 8.93
N ALA A 14 9.19 -4.83 9.24
CA ALA A 14 8.29 -5.57 10.12
C ALA A 14 6.82 -5.25 9.80
N SER A 15 5.93 -6.13 10.23
CA SER A 15 4.49 -5.86 10.24
C SER A 15 4.13 -4.79 11.28
N SER A 16 2.92 -4.27 11.21
CA SER A 16 2.37 -3.32 12.19
C SER A 16 3.16 -2.01 12.35
N LEU A 17 3.93 -1.61 11.34
CA LEU A 17 4.66 -0.34 11.35
C LEU A 17 3.75 0.90 11.24
N GLY A 18 2.47 0.73 10.91
CA GLY A 18 1.51 1.82 10.80
C GLY A 18 1.29 2.32 9.38
N LYS A 19 1.34 1.43 8.38
CA LYS A 19 0.97 1.76 6.98
C LYS A 19 -0.40 2.43 6.90
N GLY A 20 -1.40 1.88 7.61
CA GLY A 20 -2.75 2.42 7.64
C GLY A 20 -2.83 3.84 8.21
N ILE A 21 -2.05 4.13 9.23
CA ILE A 21 -1.96 5.50 9.80
C ILE A 21 -1.37 6.46 8.77
N ILE A 22 -0.30 6.08 8.10
CA ILE A 22 0.33 6.91 7.06
C ILE A 22 -0.63 7.12 5.89
N ALA A 23 -1.28 6.04 5.41
CA ALA A 23 -2.24 6.11 4.32
C ALA A 23 -3.42 7.03 4.66
N SER A 24 -4.00 6.87 5.85
CA SER A 24 -5.10 7.71 6.34
C SER A 24 -4.69 9.17 6.55
N SER A 25 -3.48 9.40 7.06
CA SER A 25 -2.95 10.76 7.27
C SER A 25 -2.75 11.48 5.94
N ILE A 26 -2.16 10.82 4.95
CA ILE A 26 -2.05 11.36 3.57
C ILE A 26 -3.43 11.68 3.02
N GLY A 27 -4.38 10.75 3.15
CA GLY A 27 -5.77 10.95 2.72
C GLY A 27 -6.41 12.17 3.38
N LYS A 28 -6.24 12.32 4.70
CA LYS A 28 -6.78 13.46 5.44
C LYS A 28 -6.18 14.80 5.02
N LEU A 29 -4.87 14.84 4.78
CA LEU A 29 -4.18 16.03 4.29
C LEU A 29 -4.65 16.42 2.88
N LEU A 30 -4.92 15.46 2.01
CA LEU A 30 -5.47 15.70 0.68
C LEU A 30 -6.93 16.20 0.76
N GLN A 31 -7.75 15.60 1.63
CA GLN A 31 -9.12 16.10 1.89
C GLN A 31 -9.12 17.53 2.41
N ALA A 32 -8.19 17.88 3.31
CA ALA A 32 -8.05 19.26 3.81
C ALA A 32 -7.70 20.26 2.71
N ARG A 33 -7.16 19.80 1.57
CA ARG A 33 -6.92 20.60 0.35
C ARG A 33 -8.07 20.59 -0.64
N GLY A 34 -9.21 19.97 -0.28
CA GLY A 34 -10.42 19.95 -1.09
C GLY A 34 -10.52 18.81 -2.09
N TYR A 35 -9.61 17.83 -2.06
CA TYR A 35 -9.65 16.67 -2.96
C TYR A 35 -10.62 15.59 -2.46
N LYS A 36 -11.26 14.89 -3.39
CA LYS A 36 -12.04 13.68 -3.13
C LYS A 36 -11.09 12.50 -3.04
N VAL A 37 -10.98 11.90 -1.86
CA VAL A 37 -10.05 10.83 -1.56
C VAL A 37 -10.78 9.59 -1.10
N THR A 38 -10.34 8.43 -1.56
CA THR A 38 -10.71 7.14 -0.98
C THR A 38 -9.44 6.32 -0.70
N ILE A 39 -9.62 5.30 0.13
CA ILE A 39 -8.56 4.38 0.50
C ILE A 39 -9.02 2.95 0.26
N GLN A 40 -8.12 2.09 -0.19
CA GLN A 40 -8.36 0.66 -0.32
C GLN A 40 -7.19 -0.13 0.29
N LYS A 41 -7.48 -1.33 0.74
CA LYS A 41 -6.51 -2.26 1.30
C LYS A 41 -6.45 -3.52 0.47
N PHE A 42 -5.25 -3.96 0.17
CA PHE A 42 -4.97 -5.23 -0.49
C PHE A 42 -4.26 -6.16 0.49
N ASP A 43 -4.95 -7.25 0.84
CA ASP A 43 -4.46 -8.23 1.80
C ASP A 43 -3.87 -9.44 1.07
N PRO A 44 -2.63 -9.83 1.38
CA PRO A 44 -1.92 -10.87 0.64
C PRO A 44 -2.35 -12.31 1.01
N TYR A 45 -3.24 -12.49 1.98
CA TYR A 45 -3.70 -13.83 2.34
C TYR A 45 -4.65 -14.45 1.29
N ILE A 46 -4.71 -15.79 1.26
CA ILE A 46 -5.48 -16.58 0.28
C ILE A 46 -6.96 -16.68 0.63
N ASN A 47 -7.39 -16.29 1.82
CA ASN A 47 -8.81 -16.25 2.18
C ASN A 47 -9.58 -15.32 1.24
N ILE A 48 -10.81 -15.70 0.91
CA ILE A 48 -11.68 -14.89 0.03
C ILE A 48 -12.07 -13.58 0.71
N ASP A 49 -12.34 -13.65 2.00
CA ASP A 49 -12.64 -12.55 2.90
C ASP A 49 -12.17 -12.91 4.32
N PRO A 50 -12.14 -11.97 5.27
CA PRO A 50 -11.71 -12.23 6.63
C PRO A 50 -12.77 -12.88 7.53
N GLY A 51 -13.98 -13.16 7.05
CA GLY A 51 -15.08 -13.66 7.86
C GLY A 51 -14.84 -15.01 8.54
N THR A 52 -13.93 -15.82 7.97
CA THR A 52 -13.52 -17.12 8.53
C THR A 52 -12.19 -17.08 9.27
N LEU A 53 -11.54 -15.92 9.35
CA LEU A 53 -10.28 -15.77 10.06
C LEU A 53 -10.48 -15.80 11.58
N ASN A 54 -9.47 -16.30 12.29
CA ASN A 54 -9.48 -16.30 13.75
C ASN A 54 -9.36 -14.86 14.27
N PRO A 55 -10.37 -14.34 14.99
CA PRO A 55 -10.34 -12.96 15.47
C PRO A 55 -9.23 -12.67 16.50
N TYR A 56 -8.74 -13.69 17.18
CA TYR A 56 -7.60 -13.52 18.10
C TYR A 56 -6.25 -13.29 17.38
N GLU A 57 -6.15 -13.73 16.13
CA GLU A 57 -4.94 -13.58 15.32
C GLU A 57 -5.00 -12.38 14.36
N HIS A 58 -6.19 -12.08 13.83
CA HIS A 58 -6.38 -11.10 12.76
C HIS A 58 -7.26 -9.92 13.15
N GLY A 59 -7.79 -9.90 14.38
CA GLY A 59 -8.79 -8.93 14.81
C GLY A 59 -10.21 -9.29 14.35
N GLU A 60 -11.17 -8.47 14.74
CA GLU A 60 -12.56 -8.63 14.37
C GLU A 60 -12.80 -8.22 12.92
N CYS A 61 -13.78 -8.87 12.26
CA CYS A 61 -14.26 -8.46 10.97
C CYS A 61 -14.99 -7.12 11.04
N TYR A 62 -14.70 -6.26 10.09
CA TYR A 62 -15.46 -5.04 9.84
C TYR A 62 -16.48 -5.28 8.71
N VAL A 63 -17.71 -4.83 8.88
CA VAL A 63 -18.74 -4.96 7.83
C VAL A 63 -18.94 -3.61 7.16
N THR A 64 -18.70 -3.56 5.85
CA THR A 64 -18.86 -2.35 5.04
C THR A 64 -20.34 -2.03 4.79
N VAL A 65 -20.63 -0.84 4.27
CA VAL A 65 -21.99 -0.38 4.01
C VAL A 65 -22.80 -1.28 3.06
N ASP A 66 -22.12 -2.02 2.19
CA ASP A 66 -22.73 -2.99 1.26
C ASP A 66 -22.75 -4.44 1.80
N GLY A 67 -22.51 -4.62 3.11
CA GLY A 67 -22.61 -5.91 3.81
C GLY A 67 -21.42 -6.84 3.57
N HIS A 68 -20.30 -6.34 3.03
CA HIS A 68 -19.10 -7.13 2.82
C HIS A 68 -18.27 -7.22 4.11
N GLU A 69 -17.87 -8.43 4.49
CA GLU A 69 -16.90 -8.67 5.56
C GLU A 69 -15.51 -8.28 5.08
N ALA A 70 -14.87 -7.39 5.81
CA ALA A 70 -13.61 -6.76 5.46
C ALA A 70 -12.66 -6.75 6.66
N ASP A 71 -11.40 -6.47 6.40
CA ASP A 71 -10.39 -6.26 7.45
C ASP A 71 -10.77 -5.05 8.33
N LEU A 72 -10.46 -5.14 9.62
CA LEU A 72 -10.74 -4.11 10.62
C LEU A 72 -10.17 -2.73 10.26
N ASP A 73 -9.08 -2.70 9.51
CA ASP A 73 -8.44 -1.46 9.06
C ASP A 73 -9.40 -0.57 8.25
N LEU A 74 -10.39 -1.15 7.56
CA LEU A 74 -11.38 -0.34 6.84
C LEU A 74 -12.21 0.54 7.79
N GLY A 75 -12.54 0.03 8.96
CA GLY A 75 -13.21 0.82 10.00
C GLY A 75 -12.34 1.98 10.50
N HIS A 76 -11.03 1.77 10.58
CA HIS A 76 -10.09 2.85 10.91
C HIS A 76 -10.04 3.91 9.80
N TYR A 77 -10.00 3.50 8.52
CA TYR A 77 -10.01 4.43 7.38
C TYR A 77 -11.29 5.26 7.34
N GLU A 78 -12.45 4.62 7.53
CA GLU A 78 -13.74 5.34 7.58
C GLU A 78 -13.76 6.41 8.67
N ARG A 79 -13.27 6.05 9.86
CA ARG A 79 -13.20 6.98 10.99
C ARG A 79 -12.26 8.15 10.73
N PHE A 80 -11.08 7.87 10.16
CA PHE A 80 -10.07 8.90 9.88
C PHE A 80 -10.50 9.85 8.79
N LEU A 81 -11.06 9.31 7.70
CA LEU A 81 -11.40 10.09 6.51
C LEU A 81 -12.83 10.62 6.52
N GLY A 82 -13.70 10.09 7.39
CA GLY A 82 -15.12 10.43 7.38
C GLY A 82 -15.82 9.98 6.09
N ILE A 83 -15.46 8.81 5.56
CA ILE A 83 -16.00 8.23 4.34
C ILE A 83 -16.67 6.89 4.64
N GLN A 84 -17.47 6.41 3.70
CA GLN A 84 -17.96 5.03 3.70
C GLN A 84 -17.16 4.18 2.73
N THR A 85 -16.90 2.93 3.13
CA THR A 85 -16.23 1.94 2.29
C THR A 85 -17.19 0.84 1.83
N THR A 86 -16.79 0.16 0.79
CA THR A 86 -17.53 -0.94 0.16
C THR A 86 -16.57 -2.11 -0.07
N LYS A 87 -17.09 -3.22 -0.56
CA LYS A 87 -16.28 -4.38 -0.99
C LYS A 87 -15.18 -4.04 -2.01
N ALA A 88 -15.27 -2.90 -2.68
CA ALA A 88 -14.24 -2.45 -3.61
C ALA A 88 -13.02 -1.84 -2.89
N ASN A 89 -13.16 -1.53 -1.61
CA ASN A 89 -12.09 -0.96 -0.79
C ASN A 89 -11.24 -2.02 -0.07
N ASN A 90 -11.68 -3.28 -0.05
CA ASN A 90 -10.89 -4.40 0.50
C ASN A 90 -10.79 -5.53 -0.51
N ILE A 91 -9.58 -5.89 -0.89
CA ILE A 91 -9.29 -6.93 -1.88
C ILE A 91 -8.29 -7.91 -1.29
N THR A 92 -8.63 -9.20 -1.29
CA THR A 92 -7.73 -10.27 -0.87
C THR A 92 -7.11 -10.97 -2.08
N THR A 93 -5.96 -11.60 -1.88
CA THR A 93 -5.35 -12.47 -2.90
C THR A 93 -6.32 -13.56 -3.32
N GLY A 94 -7.05 -14.17 -2.37
CA GLY A 94 -8.04 -15.21 -2.67
C GLY A 94 -9.12 -14.73 -3.63
N ARG A 95 -9.63 -13.51 -3.45
CA ARG A 95 -10.63 -12.93 -4.39
C ARG A 95 -10.05 -12.69 -5.79
N ILE A 96 -8.81 -12.23 -5.88
CA ILE A 96 -8.14 -12.02 -7.17
C ILE A 96 -7.98 -13.36 -7.91
N TYR A 97 -7.41 -14.36 -7.25
CA TYR A 97 -7.20 -15.68 -7.86
C TYR A 97 -8.51 -16.36 -8.21
N LYS A 98 -9.50 -16.32 -7.32
CA LYS A 98 -10.84 -16.85 -7.60
C LYS A 98 -11.45 -16.20 -8.84
N SER A 99 -11.38 -14.88 -8.96
CA SER A 99 -11.90 -14.17 -10.13
C SER A 99 -11.25 -14.66 -11.44
N VAL A 100 -9.94 -14.84 -11.44
CA VAL A 100 -9.20 -15.31 -12.62
C VAL A 100 -9.52 -16.77 -12.92
N ILE A 101 -9.59 -17.64 -11.91
CA ILE A 101 -9.94 -19.06 -12.07
C ILE A 101 -11.38 -19.20 -12.58
N ASP A 102 -12.34 -18.45 -12.02
CA ASP A 102 -13.72 -18.48 -12.47
C ASP A 102 -13.86 -18.04 -13.94
N LYS A 103 -13.08 -17.05 -14.39
CA LYS A 103 -13.02 -16.62 -15.80
C LYS A 103 -12.43 -17.72 -16.70
N GLU A 104 -11.37 -18.38 -16.23
CA GLU A 104 -10.77 -19.50 -16.96
C GLU A 104 -11.80 -20.62 -17.13
N ARG A 105 -12.50 -21.03 -16.07
CA ARG A 105 -13.50 -22.10 -16.09
C ARG A 105 -14.70 -21.77 -16.98
N ARG A 106 -15.06 -20.51 -17.15
CA ARG A 106 -16.10 -20.08 -18.09
C ARG A 106 -15.62 -20.00 -19.55
N GLY A 107 -14.31 -20.12 -19.80
CA GLY A 107 -13.73 -20.01 -21.13
C GLY A 107 -13.45 -18.57 -21.61
N ASP A 108 -13.48 -17.59 -20.70
CA ASP A 108 -13.28 -16.17 -21.02
C ASP A 108 -11.90 -15.90 -21.66
N TYR A 109 -10.94 -16.79 -21.47
CA TYR A 109 -9.59 -16.68 -22.02
C TYR A 109 -9.35 -17.49 -23.30
N LEU A 110 -10.39 -18.11 -23.87
CA LEU A 110 -10.35 -18.80 -25.15
C LEU A 110 -9.22 -19.84 -25.27
N GLY A 111 -8.98 -20.63 -24.20
CA GLY A 111 -7.98 -21.70 -24.17
C GLY A 111 -6.54 -21.24 -24.00
N LYS A 112 -6.29 -19.96 -23.70
CA LYS A 112 -4.94 -19.47 -23.39
C LYS A 112 -4.43 -20.04 -22.07
N THR A 113 -3.12 -20.25 -21.97
CA THR A 113 -2.46 -20.55 -20.70
C THR A 113 -2.55 -19.36 -19.77
N ILE A 114 -3.08 -19.58 -18.55
CA ILE A 114 -3.25 -18.54 -17.53
C ILE A 114 -2.03 -18.53 -16.62
N GLN A 115 -1.46 -17.34 -16.42
CA GLN A 115 -0.24 -17.12 -15.65
C GLN A 115 -0.43 -15.96 -14.67
N VAL A 116 0.48 -15.84 -13.69
CA VAL A 116 0.46 -14.69 -12.78
C VAL A 116 0.60 -13.38 -13.56
N ILE A 117 1.55 -13.32 -14.48
CA ILE A 117 1.69 -12.23 -15.45
C ILE A 117 1.23 -12.76 -16.82
N PRO A 118 0.25 -12.11 -17.46
CA PRO A 118 -0.44 -10.86 -17.06
C PRO A 118 -1.74 -11.06 -16.28
N HIS A 119 -2.31 -12.26 -16.16
CA HIS A 119 -3.72 -12.44 -15.81
C HIS A 119 -4.04 -12.04 -14.35
N ILE A 120 -3.20 -12.42 -13.38
CA ILE A 120 -3.36 -12.01 -11.98
C ILE A 120 -3.01 -10.53 -11.83
N THR A 121 -1.92 -10.08 -12.44
CA THR A 121 -1.52 -8.66 -12.37
C THR A 121 -2.54 -7.74 -13.00
N ASP A 122 -3.16 -8.11 -14.12
CA ASP A 122 -4.22 -7.33 -14.76
C ASP A 122 -5.48 -7.28 -13.90
N GLU A 123 -5.83 -8.37 -13.22
CA GLU A 123 -6.97 -8.38 -12.28
C GLU A 123 -6.69 -7.49 -11.06
N ILE A 124 -5.46 -7.49 -10.53
CA ILE A 124 -5.04 -6.56 -9.46
C ILE A 124 -5.15 -5.11 -9.95
N LYS A 125 -4.56 -4.79 -11.10
CA LYS A 125 -4.60 -3.43 -11.69
C LYS A 125 -6.03 -2.96 -11.95
N ARG A 126 -6.90 -3.86 -12.42
CA ARG A 126 -8.33 -3.57 -12.61
C ARG A 126 -9.00 -3.16 -11.30
N ASN A 127 -8.73 -3.89 -10.20
CA ASN A 127 -9.28 -3.57 -8.89
C ASN A 127 -8.70 -2.27 -8.32
N VAL A 128 -7.41 -1.96 -8.53
CA VAL A 128 -6.81 -0.67 -8.15
C VAL A 128 -7.55 0.49 -8.82
N LYS A 129 -7.79 0.37 -10.13
CA LYS A 129 -8.41 1.43 -10.92
C LYS A 129 -9.93 1.53 -10.73
N LEU A 130 -10.57 0.53 -10.14
CA LEU A 130 -12.04 0.43 -10.06
C LEU A 130 -12.68 1.62 -9.35
N LEU A 131 -12.13 2.03 -8.20
CA LEU A 131 -12.69 3.14 -7.42
C LEU A 131 -12.53 4.48 -8.14
N GLY A 132 -11.38 4.75 -8.73
CA GLY A 132 -11.15 5.96 -9.52
C GLY A 132 -12.11 6.04 -10.72
N ASN A 133 -12.21 4.96 -11.48
CA ASN A 133 -13.04 4.91 -12.68
C ASN A 133 -14.54 5.02 -12.38
N LYS A 134 -15.02 4.33 -11.33
CA LYS A 134 -16.45 4.24 -11.01
C LYS A 134 -16.96 5.47 -10.27
N TYR A 135 -16.19 6.00 -9.32
CA TYR A 135 -16.67 7.02 -8.38
C TYR A 135 -16.00 8.39 -8.55
N LYS A 136 -15.07 8.53 -9.50
CA LYS A 136 -14.39 9.78 -9.86
C LYS A 136 -13.72 10.46 -8.65
N PHE A 137 -12.95 9.69 -7.89
CA PHE A 137 -12.07 10.23 -6.87
C PHE A 137 -10.88 10.94 -7.53
N ASP A 138 -10.41 12.01 -6.90
CA ASP A 138 -9.16 12.69 -7.31
C ASP A 138 -7.94 11.86 -6.93
N PHE A 139 -8.02 11.19 -5.76
CA PHE A 139 -6.96 10.31 -5.27
C PHE A 139 -7.54 8.97 -4.78
N VAL A 140 -6.89 7.89 -5.17
CA VAL A 140 -7.08 6.55 -4.62
C VAL A 140 -5.78 6.13 -3.92
N ILE A 141 -5.85 5.94 -2.61
CA ILE A 141 -4.71 5.46 -1.82
C ILE A 141 -4.88 3.96 -1.65
N THR A 142 -3.88 3.19 -2.04
CA THR A 142 -3.88 1.73 -1.92
C THR A 142 -2.83 1.29 -0.92
N GLU A 143 -3.26 0.79 0.23
CA GLU A 143 -2.36 0.15 1.18
C GLU A 143 -2.14 -1.31 0.78
N ILE A 144 -0.88 -1.70 0.66
CA ILE A 144 -0.48 -3.08 0.42
C ILE A 144 -0.20 -3.75 1.75
N GLY A 145 -0.98 -4.76 2.08
CA GLY A 145 -0.77 -5.62 3.25
C GLY A 145 0.52 -6.43 3.14
N GLY A 146 0.95 -6.96 4.28
CA GLY A 146 2.22 -7.70 4.37
C GLY A 146 3.45 -6.79 4.37
N THR A 147 4.61 -7.42 4.22
CA THR A 147 5.93 -6.78 4.25
C THR A 147 6.61 -6.96 2.89
N VAL A 148 7.25 -5.92 2.39
CA VAL A 148 8.06 -6.02 1.16
C VAL A 148 9.19 -7.02 1.41
N GLY A 149 9.29 -8.03 0.53
CA GLY A 149 10.15 -9.20 0.68
C GLY A 149 9.37 -10.49 0.94
N ASP A 150 8.11 -10.40 1.40
CA ASP A 150 7.26 -11.57 1.56
C ASP A 150 6.80 -12.09 0.19
N ILE A 151 6.77 -13.40 0.04
CA ILE A 151 6.43 -14.06 -1.23
C ILE A 151 5.01 -13.74 -1.68
N GLU A 152 4.10 -13.60 -0.72
CA GLU A 152 2.69 -13.28 -0.95
C GLU A 152 2.48 -11.88 -1.52
N SER A 153 3.41 -10.97 -1.29
CA SER A 153 3.34 -9.59 -1.77
C SER A 153 3.81 -9.42 -3.22
N LEU A 154 4.52 -10.38 -3.79
CA LEU A 154 5.15 -10.26 -5.11
C LEU A 154 4.17 -9.91 -6.24
N PRO A 155 2.97 -10.52 -6.38
CA PRO A 155 2.03 -10.15 -7.44
C PRO A 155 1.54 -8.70 -7.32
N TYR A 156 1.40 -8.21 -6.10
CA TYR A 156 1.03 -6.81 -5.85
C TYR A 156 2.14 -5.84 -6.23
N LEU A 157 3.38 -6.14 -5.82
CA LEU A 157 4.54 -5.32 -6.16
C LEU A 157 4.75 -5.27 -7.68
N GLU A 158 4.63 -6.41 -8.37
CA GLU A 158 4.69 -6.45 -9.83
C GLU A 158 3.57 -5.59 -10.47
N SER A 159 2.35 -5.66 -9.94
CA SER A 159 1.24 -4.84 -10.41
C SER A 159 1.47 -3.34 -10.20
N ILE A 160 2.04 -2.94 -9.06
CA ILE A 160 2.42 -1.54 -8.77
C ILE A 160 3.51 -1.08 -9.74
N ARG A 161 4.53 -1.92 -9.99
CA ARG A 161 5.59 -1.62 -10.96
C ARG A 161 5.00 -1.33 -12.34
N GLN A 162 4.08 -2.17 -12.80
CA GLN A 162 3.37 -1.97 -14.08
C GLN A 162 2.51 -0.69 -14.05
N LEU A 163 1.76 -0.45 -12.97
CA LEU A 163 0.92 0.74 -12.83
C LEU A 163 1.74 2.03 -12.80
N LYS A 164 2.88 2.03 -12.12
CA LYS A 164 3.79 3.20 -12.14
C LYS A 164 4.31 3.49 -13.53
N TRP A 165 4.57 2.45 -14.33
CA TRP A 165 4.95 2.62 -15.74
C TRP A 165 3.79 3.15 -16.58
N GLU A 166 2.60 2.55 -16.45
CA GLU A 166 1.40 2.91 -17.22
C GLU A 166 0.90 4.33 -16.93
N LEU A 167 0.92 4.74 -15.66
CA LEU A 167 0.31 5.98 -15.17
C LEU A 167 1.33 7.13 -15.03
N GLY A 168 2.61 6.82 -15.09
CA GLY A 168 3.67 7.84 -15.00
C GLY A 168 3.54 8.72 -13.75
N ARG A 169 3.31 10.01 -13.96
CA ARG A 169 3.22 11.00 -12.87
C ARG A 169 1.95 10.90 -12.01
N ASP A 170 0.97 10.12 -12.44
CA ASP A 170 -0.29 9.94 -11.71
C ASP A 170 -0.24 8.75 -10.73
N ALA A 171 0.94 8.12 -10.57
CA ALA A 171 1.17 7.03 -9.62
C ALA A 171 2.41 7.29 -8.76
N LEU A 172 2.22 7.32 -7.43
CA LEU A 172 3.28 7.47 -6.44
C LEU A 172 3.38 6.23 -5.55
N CYS A 173 4.61 5.89 -5.14
CA CYS A 173 4.88 4.86 -4.13
C CYS A 173 5.46 5.50 -2.88
N VAL A 174 4.75 5.34 -1.77
CA VAL A 174 5.20 5.71 -0.42
C VAL A 174 5.64 4.44 0.27
N HIS A 175 6.88 4.39 0.72
CA HIS A 175 7.43 3.23 1.41
C HIS A 175 7.74 3.56 2.87
N LEU A 176 7.10 2.83 3.78
CA LEU A 176 7.30 2.98 5.22
C LEU A 176 8.32 1.96 5.72
N THR A 177 9.34 2.44 6.42
CA THR A 177 10.38 1.61 7.02
C THR A 177 10.61 1.98 8.49
N TYR A 178 11.43 1.20 9.16
CA TYR A 178 11.77 1.38 10.57
C TYR A 178 13.27 1.60 10.76
N VAL A 179 13.61 2.59 11.57
CA VAL A 179 14.97 2.88 12.01
C VAL A 179 15.06 2.58 13.52
N PRO A 180 15.42 1.35 13.90
CA PRO A 180 15.48 0.95 15.30
C PRO A 180 16.61 1.65 16.06
N TYR A 181 16.35 1.93 17.31
CA TYR A 181 17.38 2.31 18.28
C TYR A 181 17.87 1.06 19.02
N LEU A 182 19.15 0.78 18.94
CA LEU A 182 19.75 -0.34 19.69
C LEU A 182 20.29 0.18 21.02
N THR A 183 19.56 -0.09 22.09
CA THR A 183 19.92 0.37 23.46
C THR A 183 21.32 -0.04 23.87
N ALA A 184 21.71 -1.29 23.58
CA ALA A 184 23.05 -1.79 23.92
C ALA A 184 24.19 -1.06 23.18
N ALA A 185 23.92 -0.51 21.99
CA ALA A 185 24.90 0.23 21.19
C ALA A 185 24.74 1.77 21.32
N GLY A 186 23.65 2.23 21.96
CA GLY A 186 23.36 3.64 22.09
C GLY A 186 23.13 4.40 20.77
N GLU A 187 22.69 3.70 19.72
CA GLU A 187 22.61 4.31 18.37
C GLU A 187 21.43 3.81 17.53
N LEU A 188 21.02 4.66 16.59
CA LEU A 188 20.04 4.34 15.56
C LEU A 188 20.69 3.55 14.41
N LYS A 189 20.01 2.50 13.94
CA LYS A 189 20.48 1.63 12.86
C LYS A 189 19.67 1.83 11.58
N THR A 190 20.35 2.27 10.53
CA THR A 190 19.72 2.51 9.20
C THR A 190 19.76 1.28 8.29
N LYS A 191 20.44 0.20 8.65
CA LYS A 191 20.54 -1.02 7.84
C LYS A 191 19.19 -1.66 7.51
N PRO A 192 18.25 -1.83 8.45
CA PRO A 192 16.94 -2.40 8.15
C PRO A 192 16.20 -1.60 7.07
N THR A 193 16.21 -0.27 7.16
CA THR A 193 15.65 0.62 6.13
C THR A 193 16.33 0.41 4.76
N GLN A 194 17.66 0.37 4.73
CA GLN A 194 18.42 0.16 3.48
C GLN A 194 18.06 -1.18 2.82
N HIS A 195 17.93 -2.26 3.60
CA HIS A 195 17.57 -3.57 3.09
C HIS A 195 16.13 -3.56 2.56
N SER A 196 15.18 -3.00 3.31
CA SER A 196 13.79 -2.91 2.89
C SER A 196 13.61 -2.14 1.57
N VAL A 197 14.31 -1.01 1.40
CA VAL A 197 14.29 -0.26 0.14
C VAL A 197 14.94 -1.05 -0.98
N LYS A 198 16.03 -1.79 -0.73
CA LYS A 198 16.65 -2.65 -1.75
C LYS A 198 15.73 -3.78 -2.20
N GLU A 199 14.96 -4.40 -1.30
CA GLU A 199 13.95 -5.38 -1.67
C GLU A 199 12.89 -4.77 -2.59
N LEU A 200 12.38 -3.58 -2.26
CA LEU A 200 11.43 -2.87 -3.13
C LEU A 200 12.05 -2.53 -4.50
N GLN A 201 13.29 -2.07 -4.52
CA GLN A 201 14.02 -1.80 -5.76
C GLN A 201 14.28 -3.06 -6.59
N SER A 202 14.51 -4.22 -5.95
CA SER A 202 14.67 -5.51 -6.65
C SER A 202 13.39 -5.93 -7.38
N ALA A 203 12.22 -5.52 -6.87
CA ALA A 203 10.95 -5.65 -7.57
C ALA A 203 10.72 -4.57 -8.65
N GLY A 204 11.71 -3.72 -8.93
CA GLY A 204 11.65 -2.68 -9.96
C GLY A 204 10.90 -1.41 -9.53
N ILE A 205 10.72 -1.19 -8.23
CA ILE A 205 10.01 -0.01 -7.70
C ILE A 205 10.99 0.87 -6.93
N GLN A 206 11.22 2.08 -7.44
CA GLN A 206 11.84 3.15 -6.66
C GLN A 206 10.73 3.85 -5.86
N PRO A 207 10.83 3.95 -4.52
CA PRO A 207 9.89 4.74 -3.76
C PRO A 207 10.04 6.24 -4.11
N ASP A 208 8.91 6.92 -4.26
CA ASP A 208 8.88 8.37 -4.47
C ASP A 208 8.98 9.11 -3.14
N ILE A 209 8.41 8.53 -2.09
CA ILE A 209 8.47 9.04 -0.72
C ILE A 209 8.89 7.91 0.21
N LEU A 210 9.94 8.15 1.00
CA LEU A 210 10.40 7.23 2.03
C LEU A 210 10.04 7.78 3.41
N VAL A 211 9.18 7.06 4.14
CA VAL A 211 8.78 7.40 5.49
C VAL A 211 9.60 6.58 6.48
N LEU A 212 10.24 7.26 7.42
CA LEU A 212 11.11 6.65 8.42
C LEU A 212 10.42 6.70 9.79
N ARG A 213 9.94 5.55 10.25
CA ARG A 213 9.45 5.42 11.63
C ARG A 213 10.62 5.22 12.58
N THR A 214 10.67 5.97 13.64
CA THR A 214 11.71 5.88 14.67
C THR A 214 11.16 6.37 16.01
N GLU A 215 11.78 5.94 17.09
CA GLU A 215 11.46 6.39 18.47
C GLU A 215 12.34 7.56 18.91
N HIS A 216 13.38 7.86 18.14
CA HIS A 216 14.32 8.93 18.45
C HIS A 216 14.45 9.87 17.25
N GLU A 217 14.85 11.10 17.51
CA GLU A 217 15.09 12.10 16.48
C GLU A 217 16.18 11.64 15.50
N LEU A 218 15.89 11.78 14.20
CA LEU A 218 16.83 11.48 13.13
C LEU A 218 17.66 12.72 12.78
N GLY A 219 18.85 12.77 13.30
CA GLY A 219 19.79 13.85 12.94
C GLY A 219 20.08 13.90 11.44
N THR A 220 20.44 15.08 10.93
CA THR A 220 20.69 15.36 9.50
C THR A 220 21.67 14.39 8.85
N ASN A 221 22.73 13.97 9.55
CA ASN A 221 23.72 13.04 9.02
C ASN A 221 23.12 11.65 8.74
N LEU A 222 22.25 11.15 9.61
CA LEU A 222 21.54 9.89 9.39
C LEU A 222 20.56 10.00 8.23
N ARG A 223 19.81 11.10 8.13
CA ARG A 223 18.91 11.38 7.01
C ARG A 223 19.67 11.40 5.68
N LYS A 224 20.82 12.11 5.59
CA LYS A 224 21.70 12.12 4.41
C LYS A 224 22.22 10.73 4.06
N LYS A 225 22.62 9.94 5.06
CA LYS A 225 23.05 8.55 4.86
C LYS A 225 21.91 7.69 4.27
N VAL A 226 20.70 7.75 4.82
CA VAL A 226 19.56 7.02 4.29
C VAL A 226 19.25 7.46 2.86
N ALA A 227 19.18 8.75 2.59
CA ALA A 227 18.93 9.30 1.27
C ALA A 227 19.92 8.76 0.22
N LEU A 228 21.22 8.76 0.54
CA LEU A 228 22.27 8.23 -0.34
C LEU A 228 22.09 6.73 -0.63
N PHE A 229 21.88 5.91 0.41
CA PHE A 229 21.77 4.45 0.24
C PHE A 229 20.43 4.00 -0.37
N CYS A 230 19.37 4.79 -0.23
CA CYS A 230 18.04 4.49 -0.72
C CYS A 230 17.72 5.18 -2.05
N ASN A 231 18.67 5.92 -2.62
CA ASN A 231 18.48 6.68 -3.86
C ASN A 231 17.26 7.63 -3.79
N CYS A 232 17.13 8.32 -2.64
CA CYS A 232 16.08 9.28 -2.36
C CYS A 232 16.65 10.69 -2.24
N LEU A 233 15.87 11.70 -2.64
CA LEU A 233 16.22 13.08 -2.37
C LEU A 233 16.00 13.37 -0.89
N LEU A 234 16.95 14.10 -0.28
CA LEU A 234 16.73 14.64 1.04
C LEU A 234 15.84 15.88 0.91
N TYR A 235 14.55 15.70 1.08
CA TYR A 235 13.67 16.83 1.34
C TYR A 235 13.87 17.21 2.80
N THR A 236 14.34 18.41 3.02
CA THR A 236 14.33 18.98 4.35
C THR A 236 12.88 19.24 4.74
N SER A 237 12.50 18.83 5.93
CA SER A 237 11.22 19.22 6.54
C SER A 237 11.21 20.72 6.93
N ASP A 238 12.13 21.49 6.38
CA ASP A 238 12.43 22.86 6.77
C ASP A 238 11.31 23.85 6.48
N ALA A 239 10.32 23.45 5.65
CA ALA A 239 9.11 24.25 5.47
C ALA A 239 8.22 24.34 6.74
N ALA A 240 8.50 23.55 7.78
CA ALA A 240 7.78 23.60 9.04
C ALA A 240 8.53 24.43 10.11
N ASP A 241 9.83 24.61 9.95
CA ASP A 241 10.68 25.35 10.91
C ASP A 241 10.81 26.86 10.59
N ASP A 242 10.31 27.29 9.40
CA ASP A 242 10.26 28.69 8.99
C ASP A 242 8.99 29.43 9.46
N ARG A 243 8.42 29.05 10.63
CA ARG A 243 7.27 29.73 11.21
C ARG A 243 7.55 30.19 12.63
#